data_3f5babd36fdc1d3eccd80de43271df97
#
_entry.id   3f5babd36fdc1d3eccd80de43271df97
#
_cell.length_a   1.000
_cell.length_b   1.000
_cell.length_c   1.000
_cell.angle_alpha   90.00
_cell.angle_beta   90.00
_cell.angle_gamma   90.00
#
_symmetry.space_group_name_H-M   'P 1'
#
loop_
_entity.id
_entity.type
_entity.pdbx_description
1 polymer ?
#
loop_
_entity_poly.entity_id
_entity_poly.type
_entity_poly.pdbx_seq_one_letter_code
_entity_poly.pdbx_strand_id
1 'polypeptide(L)'
;ITPLDKPISYRILKPEAGRDKSQPMSFGKAYVNGNIVHGNAKVTKDNWDGGVQLANEVDAGKFIPQIRVDEPFKTSPVTIMDTQKAYNFVLSNVGATFPKRDAVDTRVIKTVKTGKAIYVKDAPEFISPYVKRRLPADSYKQGIITDIRQVGGLPEYKGEPIVDSDGDGMPDAWEIANGLNPNDPSDAVKDCNGDGYTNIEKYINGMDTKKKVDWTDLKNNYDTLSKRKSLL
;
A
#
# COMPACT_ATOMS: atom_id res chain seq x y z
N ILE A 1 -8.21 -6.27 15.30
CA ILE A 1 -9.03 -7.03 14.32
C ILE A 1 -10.49 -6.94 14.79
N THR A 2 -11.36 -6.44 13.92
CA THR A 2 -12.79 -6.32 14.22
C THR A 2 -13.43 -7.72 14.18
N PRO A 3 -14.29 -8.09 15.14
CA PRO A 3 -15.00 -9.35 15.09
C PRO A 3 -15.80 -9.52 13.80
N LEU A 4 -15.76 -10.70 13.19
CA LEU A 4 -16.39 -10.98 11.90
C LEU A 4 -17.93 -10.94 11.94
N ASP A 5 -18.53 -11.03 13.12
CA ASP A 5 -19.97 -10.95 13.36
C ASP A 5 -20.53 -9.52 13.33
N LYS A 6 -19.66 -8.51 13.37
CA LYS A 6 -20.10 -7.11 13.37
C LYS A 6 -20.07 -6.50 11.96
N PRO A 7 -21.08 -5.69 11.59
CA PRO A 7 -21.14 -5.05 10.27
C PRO A 7 -19.88 -4.29 9.86
N ILE A 8 -19.18 -3.70 10.82
CA ILE A 8 -17.94 -3.00 10.57
C ILE A 8 -16.83 -3.91 10.02
N SER A 9 -16.87 -5.22 10.26
CA SER A 9 -15.87 -6.18 9.82
C SER A 9 -15.87 -6.39 8.29
N TYR A 10 -17.01 -6.13 7.63
CA TYR A 10 -17.17 -6.27 6.19
C TYR A 10 -17.56 -4.97 5.49
N ARG A 11 -17.39 -3.84 6.20
CA ARG A 11 -17.62 -2.51 5.62
C ARG A 11 -16.52 -2.14 4.64
N ILE A 12 -16.90 -1.83 3.41
CA ILE A 12 -16.02 -1.29 2.38
C ILE A 12 -16.04 0.24 2.42
N LEU A 13 -17.25 0.82 2.50
CA LEU A 13 -17.43 2.26 2.50
C LEU A 13 -18.51 2.65 3.54
N LYS A 14 -18.24 3.74 4.26
CA LYS A 14 -19.25 4.44 5.08
C LYS A 14 -19.38 5.86 4.54
N PRO A 15 -20.36 6.14 3.68
CA PRO A 15 -20.65 7.50 3.28
C PRO A 15 -21.10 8.34 4.48
N GLU A 16 -20.59 9.55 4.57
CA GLU A 16 -21.02 10.51 5.59
C GLU A 16 -21.59 11.74 4.91
N ALA A 17 -22.68 12.26 5.45
CA ALA A 17 -23.28 13.51 5.00
C ALA A 17 -22.39 14.70 5.39
N GLY A 18 -22.56 15.81 4.70
CA GLY A 18 -21.92 17.06 5.06
C GLY A 18 -22.21 17.44 6.53
N ARG A 19 -21.23 18.11 7.15
CA ARG A 19 -21.31 18.46 8.59
C ARG A 19 -22.23 19.64 8.88
N ASP A 20 -22.56 20.42 7.87
CA ASP A 20 -23.45 21.58 8.02
C ASP A 20 -24.91 21.12 8.13
N LYS A 21 -25.41 21.14 9.36
CA LYS A 21 -26.78 20.72 9.67
C LYS A 21 -27.85 21.71 9.19
N SER A 22 -27.46 22.92 8.75
CA SER A 22 -28.38 23.90 8.17
C SER A 22 -28.77 23.58 6.73
N GLN A 23 -27.98 22.69 6.08
CA GLN A 23 -28.21 22.26 4.71
C GLN A 23 -28.96 20.91 4.68
N PRO A 24 -29.73 20.64 3.62
CA PRO A 24 -30.32 19.32 3.41
C PRO A 24 -29.23 18.25 3.40
N MET A 25 -29.54 17.09 4.01
CA MET A 25 -28.63 15.95 4.03
C MET A 25 -28.31 15.52 2.59
N SER A 26 -27.03 15.54 2.26
CA SER A 26 -26.53 15.16 0.95
C SER A 26 -25.26 14.32 1.07
N PHE A 27 -25.02 13.46 0.11
CA PHE A 27 -23.85 12.58 0.03
C PHE A 27 -23.18 12.74 -1.31
N GLY A 28 -21.85 12.54 -1.33
CA GLY A 28 -21.13 12.37 -2.58
C GLY A 28 -21.50 11.06 -3.27
N LYS A 29 -21.20 10.95 -4.55
CA LYS A 29 -21.37 9.71 -5.33
C LYS A 29 -20.17 8.79 -5.15
N ALA A 30 -20.41 7.49 -5.25
CA ALA A 30 -19.39 6.47 -5.14
C ALA A 30 -19.58 5.35 -6.17
N TYR A 31 -18.47 4.92 -6.76
CA TYR A 31 -18.37 3.66 -7.50
C TYR A 31 -17.67 2.63 -6.60
N VAL A 32 -18.34 1.52 -6.31
CA VAL A 32 -17.80 0.46 -5.43
C VAL A 32 -18.04 -0.88 -6.12
N ASN A 33 -16.98 -1.50 -6.58
CA ASN A 33 -17.05 -2.77 -7.32
C ASN A 33 -15.75 -3.56 -7.19
N GLY A 34 -15.82 -4.89 -7.33
CA GLY A 34 -14.68 -5.78 -7.41
C GLY A 34 -13.92 -6.02 -6.11
N ASN A 35 -14.45 -5.58 -4.95
CA ASN A 35 -13.79 -5.82 -3.68
C ASN A 35 -14.10 -7.23 -3.14
N ILE A 36 -13.07 -7.92 -2.69
CA ILE A 36 -13.18 -9.22 -2.01
C ILE A 36 -13.12 -9.00 -0.50
N VAL A 37 -14.16 -9.43 0.21
CA VAL A 37 -14.23 -9.38 1.67
C VAL A 37 -14.13 -10.80 2.21
N HIS A 38 -12.97 -11.16 2.74
CA HIS A 38 -12.74 -12.47 3.33
C HIS A 38 -13.72 -12.74 4.48
N GLY A 39 -14.35 -13.92 4.45
CA GLY A 39 -15.35 -14.32 5.44
C GLY A 39 -16.75 -13.77 5.17
N ASN A 40 -16.96 -12.98 4.10
CA ASN A 40 -18.29 -12.49 3.71
C ASN A 40 -18.52 -12.63 2.20
N ALA A 41 -19.03 -13.80 1.80
CA ALA A 41 -19.29 -14.11 0.40
C ALA A 41 -20.38 -13.21 -0.21
N LYS A 42 -21.37 -12.79 0.59
CA LYS A 42 -22.46 -11.92 0.15
C LYS A 42 -21.91 -10.56 -0.31
N VAL A 43 -21.13 -9.90 0.55
CA VAL A 43 -20.52 -8.61 0.24
C VAL A 43 -19.47 -8.72 -0.90
N THR A 44 -18.78 -9.85 -0.98
CA THR A 44 -17.85 -10.12 -2.10
C THR A 44 -18.59 -10.21 -3.43
N LYS A 45 -19.77 -10.84 -3.45
CA LYS A 45 -20.58 -11.00 -4.66
C LYS A 45 -21.19 -9.67 -5.11
N ASP A 46 -21.71 -8.90 -4.19
CA ASP A 46 -22.22 -7.54 -4.41
C ASP A 46 -21.75 -6.62 -3.29
N ASN A 47 -20.79 -5.75 -3.61
CA ASN A 47 -20.20 -4.85 -2.62
C ASN A 47 -21.20 -3.86 -2.03
N TRP A 48 -22.32 -3.61 -2.70
CA TRP A 48 -23.39 -2.75 -2.20
C TRP A 48 -24.32 -3.48 -1.22
N ASP A 49 -24.40 -4.81 -1.28
CA ASP A 49 -25.23 -5.61 -0.39
C ASP A 49 -24.57 -5.82 0.99
N GLY A 50 -24.50 -4.74 1.76
CA GLY A 50 -23.95 -4.70 3.12
C GLY A 50 -22.54 -4.14 3.23
N GLY A 51 -21.77 -4.03 2.14
CA GLY A 51 -20.42 -3.44 2.15
C GLY A 51 -20.44 -1.91 2.23
N VAL A 52 -21.45 -1.27 1.66
CA VAL A 52 -21.69 0.17 1.83
C VAL A 52 -22.70 0.37 2.95
N GLN A 53 -22.30 1.06 4.01
CA GLN A 53 -23.07 1.20 5.25
C GLN A 53 -23.22 2.67 5.63
N LEU A 54 -24.46 3.16 5.64
CA LEU A 54 -24.79 4.46 6.20
C LEU A 54 -24.91 4.38 7.74
N ALA A 55 -24.97 5.54 8.40
CA ALA A 55 -25.29 5.60 9.80
C ALA A 55 -26.73 5.07 10.03
N ASN A 56 -26.98 4.46 11.20
CA ASN A 56 -28.24 3.78 11.48
C ASN A 56 -29.46 4.71 11.40
N GLU A 57 -29.27 5.99 11.69
CA GLU A 57 -30.30 7.03 11.64
C GLU A 57 -30.60 7.53 10.21
N VAL A 58 -29.88 7.05 9.21
CA VAL A 58 -30.01 7.49 7.82
C VAL A 58 -30.81 6.46 7.03
N ASP A 59 -31.83 6.91 6.31
CA ASP A 59 -32.63 6.05 5.43
C ASP A 59 -31.78 5.58 4.24
N ALA A 60 -31.30 4.34 4.36
CA ALA A 60 -30.48 3.72 3.32
C ALA A 60 -31.26 3.51 2.01
N GLY A 61 -32.54 3.21 2.07
CA GLY A 61 -33.42 3.04 0.90
C GLY A 61 -33.51 4.31 0.05
N LYS A 62 -33.52 5.46 0.72
CA LYS A 62 -33.54 6.78 0.09
C LYS A 62 -32.20 7.19 -0.48
N PHE A 63 -31.10 6.99 0.27
CA PHE A 63 -29.82 7.62 -0.07
C PHE A 63 -28.86 6.70 -0.85
N ILE A 64 -28.90 5.37 -0.65
CA ILE A 64 -28.03 4.46 -1.42
C ILE A 64 -28.21 4.64 -2.94
N PRO A 65 -29.42 4.73 -3.50
CA PRO A 65 -29.59 4.98 -4.95
C PRO A 65 -29.00 6.32 -5.43
N GLN A 66 -28.91 7.31 -4.55
CA GLN A 66 -28.32 8.61 -4.87
C GLN A 66 -26.79 8.59 -4.84
N ILE A 67 -26.21 7.75 -3.97
CA ILE A 67 -24.78 7.60 -3.76
C ILE A 67 -24.16 6.71 -4.84
N ARG A 68 -24.85 5.62 -5.19
CA ARG A 68 -24.35 4.60 -6.11
C ARG A 68 -24.22 5.14 -7.53
N VAL A 69 -23.09 4.87 -8.13
CA VAL A 69 -22.90 4.93 -9.58
C VAL A 69 -22.42 3.57 -10.07
N ASP A 70 -22.88 3.16 -11.24
CA ASP A 70 -22.60 1.83 -11.80
C ASP A 70 -21.35 1.81 -12.69
N GLU A 71 -20.85 2.98 -13.04
CA GLU A 71 -19.65 3.13 -13.86
C GLU A 71 -18.57 3.93 -13.12
N PRO A 72 -17.29 3.62 -13.35
CA PRO A 72 -16.18 4.38 -12.79
C PRO A 72 -16.23 5.85 -13.21
N PHE A 73 -15.79 6.74 -12.33
CA PHE A 73 -15.58 8.13 -12.70
C PHE A 73 -14.48 8.25 -13.76
N LYS A 74 -14.65 9.21 -14.67
CA LYS A 74 -13.58 9.57 -15.61
C LYS A 74 -12.42 10.16 -14.83
N THR A 75 -11.27 9.55 -14.96
CA THR A 75 -10.01 9.97 -14.34
C THR A 75 -8.90 9.93 -15.39
N SER A 76 -7.71 10.41 -15.03
CA SER A 76 -6.53 10.15 -15.84
C SER A 76 -6.35 8.62 -16.00
N PRO A 77 -5.88 8.15 -17.16
CA PRO A 77 -5.75 6.73 -17.41
C PRO A 77 -4.75 6.09 -16.42
N VAL A 78 -5.16 4.98 -15.84
CA VAL A 78 -4.34 4.16 -14.95
C VAL A 78 -4.55 2.68 -15.28
N THR A 79 -3.53 1.87 -15.07
CA THR A 79 -3.67 0.41 -15.22
C THR A 79 -4.46 -0.14 -14.04
N ILE A 80 -5.58 -0.77 -14.32
CA ILE A 80 -6.43 -1.42 -13.32
C ILE A 80 -6.17 -2.93 -13.36
N MET A 81 -5.86 -3.48 -12.21
CA MET A 81 -5.70 -4.92 -12.01
C MET A 81 -6.97 -5.50 -11.41
N ASP A 82 -7.27 -6.79 -11.72
CA ASP A 82 -8.24 -7.52 -10.91
C ASP A 82 -7.76 -7.62 -9.45
N THR A 83 -8.71 -7.79 -8.54
CA THR A 83 -8.44 -7.72 -7.09
C THR A 83 -7.39 -8.72 -6.63
N GLN A 84 -7.38 -9.94 -7.17
CA GLN A 84 -6.39 -10.95 -6.77
C GLN A 84 -4.99 -10.62 -7.30
N LYS A 85 -4.89 -10.12 -8.53
CA LYS A 85 -3.61 -9.64 -9.07
C LYS A 85 -3.09 -8.44 -8.30
N ALA A 86 -3.97 -7.47 -8.00
CA ALA A 86 -3.62 -6.31 -7.19
C ALA A 86 -3.10 -6.71 -5.79
N TYR A 87 -3.78 -7.65 -5.14
CA TYR A 87 -3.33 -8.19 -3.85
C TYR A 87 -1.93 -8.80 -3.93
N ASN A 88 -1.70 -9.67 -4.91
CA ASN A 88 -0.40 -10.32 -5.09
C ASN A 88 0.69 -9.32 -5.44
N PHE A 89 0.39 -8.35 -6.31
CA PHE A 89 1.32 -7.30 -6.71
C PHE A 89 1.73 -6.44 -5.52
N VAL A 90 0.76 -5.97 -4.73
CA VAL A 90 1.03 -5.18 -3.52
C VAL A 90 1.89 -5.96 -2.54
N LEU A 91 1.55 -7.21 -2.23
CA LEU A 91 2.34 -8.02 -1.28
C LEU A 91 3.76 -8.32 -1.77
N SER A 92 3.98 -8.35 -3.09
CA SER A 92 5.30 -8.56 -3.66
C SER A 92 6.18 -7.31 -3.62
N ASN A 93 5.57 -6.12 -3.77
CA ASN A 93 6.31 -4.89 -4.02
C ASN A 93 6.23 -3.84 -2.91
N VAL A 94 5.29 -3.98 -1.96
CA VAL A 94 5.09 -2.98 -0.89
C VAL A 94 6.21 -3.03 0.17
N GLY A 95 6.51 -1.87 0.72
CA GLY A 95 7.53 -1.69 1.76
C GLY A 95 8.95 -1.59 1.21
N ALA A 96 9.93 -1.64 2.09
CA ALA A 96 11.33 -1.62 1.71
C ALA A 96 11.73 -2.97 1.06
N THR A 97 11.70 -3.03 -0.26
CA THR A 97 11.96 -4.25 -1.04
C THR A 97 13.33 -4.29 -1.67
N PHE A 98 14.03 -3.17 -1.72
CA PHE A 98 15.33 -3.05 -2.37
C PHE A 98 16.42 -2.60 -1.37
N PRO A 99 17.60 -3.23 -1.39
CA PRO A 99 18.02 -4.39 -2.18
C PRO A 99 17.30 -5.69 -1.79
N LYS A 100 16.79 -5.78 -0.57
CA LYS A 100 15.90 -6.86 -0.10
C LYS A 100 14.95 -6.32 0.96
N ARG A 101 13.79 -6.97 1.09
CA ARG A 101 12.82 -6.59 2.11
C ARG A 101 13.40 -6.79 3.51
N ASP A 102 13.27 -5.77 4.36
CA ASP A 102 13.73 -5.82 5.73
C ASP A 102 12.88 -6.74 6.63
N ALA A 103 13.35 -6.96 7.85
CA ALA A 103 12.68 -7.84 8.81
C ALA A 103 11.33 -7.29 9.28
N VAL A 104 11.17 -5.96 9.34
CA VAL A 104 9.92 -5.31 9.75
C VAL A 104 8.85 -5.55 8.70
N ASP A 105 9.14 -5.23 7.43
CA ASP A 105 8.20 -5.40 6.33
C ASP A 105 7.91 -6.88 6.07
N THR A 106 8.91 -7.75 6.19
CA THR A 106 8.71 -9.21 6.10
C THR A 106 7.72 -9.70 7.14
N ARG A 107 7.81 -9.22 8.39
CA ARG A 107 6.87 -9.54 9.46
C ARG A 107 5.47 -9.02 9.15
N VAL A 108 5.35 -7.77 8.69
CA VAL A 108 4.05 -7.16 8.35
C VAL A 108 3.38 -7.93 7.21
N ILE A 109 4.09 -8.23 6.13
CA ILE A 109 3.58 -9.03 5.01
C ILE A 109 3.12 -10.42 5.47
N LYS A 110 3.89 -11.07 6.33
CA LYS A 110 3.50 -12.37 6.90
C LYS A 110 2.23 -12.25 7.74
N THR A 111 2.09 -11.18 8.52
CA THR A 111 0.86 -10.88 9.29
C THR A 111 -0.35 -10.73 8.36
N VAL A 112 -0.20 -9.99 7.25
CA VAL A 112 -1.26 -9.83 6.25
C VAL A 112 -1.64 -11.17 5.62
N LYS A 113 -0.65 -11.95 5.17
CA LYS A 113 -0.88 -13.26 4.50
C LYS A 113 -1.56 -14.28 5.42
N THR A 114 -1.23 -14.28 6.71
CA THR A 114 -1.72 -15.30 7.65
C THR A 114 -2.94 -14.86 8.43
N GLY A 115 -3.23 -13.56 8.49
CA GLY A 115 -4.25 -12.99 9.38
C GLY A 115 -3.92 -13.12 10.87
N LYS A 116 -2.67 -13.47 11.22
CA LYS A 116 -2.23 -13.71 12.59
C LYS A 116 -1.17 -12.71 13.01
N ALA A 117 -1.31 -12.16 14.21
CA ALA A 117 -0.28 -11.33 14.81
C ALA A 117 1.02 -12.13 15.01
N ILE A 118 2.14 -11.48 14.79
CA ILE A 118 3.48 -12.02 15.01
C ILE A 118 4.15 -11.16 16.06
N TYR A 119 4.51 -11.78 17.17
CA TYR A 119 5.11 -11.12 18.32
C TYR A 119 6.04 -12.09 19.05
N VAL A 120 6.91 -11.53 19.91
CA VAL A 120 7.78 -12.32 20.78
C VAL A 120 6.93 -12.90 21.92
N LYS A 121 7.07 -14.21 22.16
CA LYS A 121 6.48 -14.84 23.34
C LYS A 121 7.10 -14.20 24.59
N ASP A 122 6.28 -13.92 25.57
CA ASP A 122 6.69 -13.28 26.82
C ASP A 122 7.27 -11.86 26.67
N ALA A 123 6.89 -11.18 25.57
CA ALA A 123 7.25 -9.79 25.36
C ALA A 123 6.67 -8.87 26.45
N PRO A 124 7.35 -7.77 26.79
CA PRO A 124 6.89 -6.88 27.83
C PRO A 124 5.53 -6.27 27.48
N GLU A 125 4.60 -6.33 28.42
CA GLU A 125 3.38 -5.54 28.34
C GLU A 125 3.73 -4.08 28.55
N PHE A 126 3.32 -3.23 27.65
CA PHE A 126 3.65 -1.83 27.67
C PHE A 126 2.48 -0.97 27.24
N ILE A 127 2.20 0.06 28.03
CA ILE A 127 1.21 1.07 27.68
C ILE A 127 1.96 2.32 27.25
N SER A 128 1.94 2.60 25.95
CA SER A 128 2.53 3.82 25.42
C SER A 128 1.91 5.07 26.08
N PRO A 129 2.71 6.03 26.50
CA PRO A 129 2.21 7.28 27.06
C PRO A 129 1.32 8.07 26.07
N TYR A 130 1.49 7.82 24.78
CA TYR A 130 0.74 8.48 23.71
C TYR A 130 -0.60 7.78 23.40
N VAL A 131 -0.80 6.52 23.78
CA VAL A 131 -1.99 5.72 23.45
C VAL A 131 -2.69 5.11 24.67
N LYS A 132 -2.33 5.53 25.87
CA LYS A 132 -2.83 5.02 27.16
C LYS A 132 -4.33 4.78 27.26
N ARG A 133 -5.12 5.62 26.61
CA ARG A 133 -6.58 5.59 26.74
C ARG A 133 -7.28 4.65 25.76
N ARG A 134 -6.57 4.05 24.82
CA ARG A 134 -7.17 3.35 23.68
C ARG A 134 -6.72 1.92 23.48
N LEU A 135 -5.51 1.58 23.92
CA LEU A 135 -4.94 0.27 23.68
C LEU A 135 -4.59 -0.41 25.00
N PRO A 136 -4.98 -1.69 25.19
CA PRO A 136 -4.52 -2.48 26.32
C PRO A 136 -3.03 -2.77 26.20
N ALA A 137 -2.39 -3.06 27.34
CA ALA A 137 -0.94 -3.30 27.42
C ALA A 137 -0.48 -4.49 26.57
N ASP A 138 -1.39 -5.44 26.32
CA ASP A 138 -1.16 -6.64 25.52
C ASP A 138 -1.70 -6.53 24.08
N SER A 139 -1.96 -5.32 23.59
CA SER A 139 -2.46 -5.06 22.23
C SER A 139 -1.60 -5.67 21.12
N TYR A 140 -0.31 -5.87 21.39
CA TYR A 140 0.61 -6.52 20.45
C TYR A 140 0.22 -7.97 20.13
N LYS A 141 -0.44 -8.69 21.06
CA LYS A 141 -0.99 -10.03 20.81
C LYS A 141 -2.10 -10.02 19.73
N GLN A 142 -2.66 -8.86 19.50
CA GLN A 142 -3.65 -8.62 18.43
C GLN A 142 -3.07 -7.89 17.20
N GLY A 143 -1.75 -7.72 17.15
CA GLY A 143 -1.02 -7.12 16.03
C GLY A 143 -0.81 -5.61 16.12
N ILE A 144 -1.19 -4.96 17.23
CA ILE A 144 -0.97 -3.53 17.46
C ILE A 144 0.16 -3.37 18.45
N ILE A 145 1.36 -3.14 17.94
CA ILE A 145 2.56 -2.96 18.76
C ILE A 145 2.65 -1.55 19.32
N THR A 146 3.12 -1.43 20.54
CA THR A 146 3.35 -0.15 21.24
C THR A 146 4.79 -0.01 21.73
N ASP A 147 5.57 -1.06 21.59
CA ASP A 147 7.01 -1.11 21.91
C ASP A 147 7.70 -2.09 20.94
N ILE A 148 8.86 -1.71 20.43
CA ILE A 148 9.62 -2.53 19.46
C ILE A 148 10.04 -3.89 20.03
N ARG A 149 10.26 -4.00 21.34
CA ARG A 149 10.63 -5.26 22.02
C ARG A 149 9.53 -6.32 21.88
N GLN A 150 8.28 -5.91 21.66
CA GLN A 150 7.15 -6.82 21.45
C GLN A 150 7.27 -7.63 20.15
N VAL A 151 8.12 -7.20 19.23
CA VAL A 151 8.35 -7.85 17.94
C VAL A 151 9.82 -8.16 17.66
N GLY A 152 10.66 -8.16 18.71
CA GLY A 152 12.06 -8.56 18.62
C GLY A 152 13.08 -7.42 18.58
N GLY A 153 12.63 -6.17 18.80
CA GLY A 153 13.52 -5.00 18.78
C GLY A 153 13.77 -4.45 17.38
N LEU A 154 14.78 -3.63 17.26
CA LEU A 154 15.26 -3.15 15.96
C LEU A 154 15.92 -4.29 15.18
N PRO A 155 15.68 -4.42 13.90
CA PRO A 155 16.39 -5.41 13.09
C PRO A 155 17.87 -5.07 12.99
N GLU A 156 18.71 -6.08 13.07
CA GLU A 156 20.13 -5.94 12.74
C GLU A 156 20.30 -6.12 11.23
N TYR A 157 20.89 -5.12 10.60
CA TYR A 157 21.26 -5.19 9.18
C TYR A 157 22.70 -5.70 9.09
N LYS A 158 22.90 -6.79 8.34
CA LYS A 158 24.20 -7.39 8.08
C LYS A 158 24.45 -7.39 6.57
N GLY A 159 25.61 -6.96 6.17
CA GLY A 159 26.06 -6.89 4.78
C GLY A 159 26.93 -5.67 4.56
N GLU A 160 27.58 -5.64 3.42
CA GLU A 160 28.37 -4.49 3.02
C GLU A 160 27.43 -3.34 2.63
N PRO A 161 27.75 -2.10 2.98
CA PRO A 161 27.00 -0.95 2.51
C PRO A 161 27.00 -0.88 0.97
N ILE A 162 25.91 -0.42 0.40
CA ILE A 162 25.87 -0.04 -1.01
C ILE A 162 26.75 1.20 -1.17
N VAL A 163 27.69 1.16 -2.12
CA VAL A 163 28.53 2.30 -2.44
C VAL A 163 27.75 3.24 -3.33
N ASP A 164 27.68 4.49 -2.93
CA ASP A 164 27.07 5.63 -3.61
C ASP A 164 28.04 6.79 -3.38
N SER A 165 28.96 7.00 -4.34
CA SER A 165 30.14 7.85 -4.14
C SER A 165 29.83 9.34 -4.15
N ASP A 166 28.81 9.77 -4.85
CA ASP A 166 28.38 11.17 -4.93
C ASP A 166 27.13 11.50 -4.10
N GLY A 167 26.48 10.47 -3.53
CA GLY A 167 25.38 10.62 -2.58
C GLY A 167 24.05 11.03 -3.23
N ASP A 168 23.84 10.69 -4.50
CA ASP A 168 22.63 11.06 -5.24
C ASP A 168 21.46 10.05 -5.09
N GLY A 169 21.74 8.90 -4.44
CA GLY A 169 20.76 7.84 -4.17
C GLY A 169 20.80 6.70 -5.20
N MET A 170 21.69 6.75 -6.19
CA MET A 170 21.94 5.65 -7.12
C MET A 170 23.26 4.95 -6.76
N PRO A 171 23.31 3.61 -6.71
CA PRO A 171 24.57 2.91 -6.46
C PRO A 171 25.56 3.04 -7.61
N ASP A 172 26.84 3.24 -7.31
CA ASP A 172 27.94 3.28 -8.31
C ASP A 172 27.85 2.13 -9.33
N ALA A 173 27.60 0.91 -8.83
CA ALA A 173 27.51 -0.26 -9.69
C ALA A 173 26.34 -0.20 -10.69
N TRP A 174 25.21 0.41 -10.27
CA TRP A 174 24.07 0.59 -11.15
C TRP A 174 24.33 1.67 -12.18
N GLU A 175 24.94 2.78 -11.76
CA GLU A 175 25.30 3.89 -12.64
C GLU A 175 26.27 3.45 -13.74
N ILE A 176 27.36 2.78 -13.36
CA ILE A 176 28.34 2.23 -14.31
C ILE A 176 27.66 1.27 -15.30
N ALA A 177 26.78 0.37 -14.82
CA ALA A 177 26.06 -0.57 -15.68
C ALA A 177 25.11 0.12 -16.67
N ASN A 178 24.66 1.33 -16.34
CA ASN A 178 23.75 2.13 -17.16
C ASN A 178 24.43 3.28 -17.91
N GLY A 179 25.74 3.41 -17.80
CA GLY A 179 26.54 4.42 -18.50
C GLY A 179 26.41 5.82 -17.90
N LEU A 180 26.11 5.90 -16.61
CA LEU A 180 26.11 7.12 -15.80
C LEU A 180 27.43 7.29 -15.07
N ASN A 181 27.62 8.44 -14.43
CA ASN A 181 28.85 8.77 -13.75
C ASN A 181 28.71 8.77 -12.23
N PRO A 182 29.26 7.79 -11.49
CA PRO A 182 29.13 7.68 -10.04
C PRO A 182 29.83 8.79 -9.23
N ASN A 183 30.27 9.84 -9.88
CA ASN A 183 30.86 11.03 -9.26
C ASN A 183 30.20 12.33 -9.75
N ASP A 184 29.02 12.26 -10.38
CA ASP A 184 28.25 13.41 -10.85
C ASP A 184 26.80 13.35 -10.34
N PRO A 185 26.51 13.88 -9.13
CA PRO A 185 25.17 13.81 -8.55
C PRO A 185 24.12 14.55 -9.40
N SER A 186 24.52 15.32 -10.40
CA SER A 186 23.60 16.03 -11.28
C SER A 186 22.95 15.11 -12.32
N ASP A 187 23.46 13.93 -12.55
CA ASP A 187 22.90 13.04 -13.55
C ASP A 187 21.66 12.28 -13.05
N ALA A 188 21.46 12.16 -11.72
CA ALA A 188 20.24 11.60 -11.12
C ALA A 188 18.96 12.23 -11.65
N VAL A 189 18.97 13.53 -11.86
CA VAL A 189 17.79 14.29 -12.33
C VAL A 189 17.69 14.41 -13.84
N LYS A 190 18.65 13.86 -14.59
CA LYS A 190 18.60 13.80 -16.06
C LYS A 190 17.74 12.63 -16.52
N ASP A 191 17.22 12.74 -17.72
CA ASP A 191 16.48 11.67 -18.41
C ASP A 191 17.37 11.12 -19.54
N CYS A 192 18.03 9.98 -19.29
CA CYS A 192 19.05 9.45 -20.20
C CYS A 192 18.49 8.88 -21.53
N ASN A 193 17.21 8.54 -21.59
CA ASN A 193 16.57 7.95 -22.78
C ASN A 193 15.39 8.76 -23.32
N GLY A 194 15.02 9.87 -22.66
CA GLY A 194 13.95 10.77 -23.11
C GLY A 194 12.52 10.18 -22.99
N ASP A 195 12.29 9.32 -22.02
CA ASP A 195 10.95 8.70 -21.77
C ASP A 195 10.11 9.47 -20.76
N GLY A 196 10.62 10.57 -20.19
CA GLY A 196 9.93 11.43 -19.24
C GLY A 196 10.21 11.12 -17.78
N TYR A 197 11.03 10.10 -17.48
CA TYR A 197 11.48 9.77 -16.13
C TYR A 197 12.96 10.08 -15.93
N THR A 198 13.31 10.58 -14.76
CA THR A 198 14.70 10.85 -14.40
C THR A 198 15.46 9.54 -14.12
N ASN A 199 16.79 9.60 -14.10
CA ASN A 199 17.63 8.42 -13.87
C ASN A 199 17.37 7.81 -12.49
N ILE A 200 17.21 8.64 -11.45
CA ILE A 200 16.85 8.14 -10.11
C ILE A 200 15.46 7.47 -10.08
N GLU A 201 14.47 8.01 -10.80
CA GLU A 201 13.16 7.35 -10.93
C GLU A 201 13.27 6.02 -11.66
N LYS A 202 14.10 5.93 -12.70
CA LYS A 202 14.37 4.66 -13.40
C LYS A 202 15.01 3.64 -12.46
N TYR A 203 15.99 4.06 -11.64
CA TYR A 203 16.61 3.21 -10.63
C TYR A 203 15.57 2.68 -9.63
N ILE A 204 14.80 3.58 -9.00
CA ILE A 204 13.81 3.22 -7.97
C ILE A 204 12.74 2.29 -8.54
N ASN A 205 12.29 2.54 -9.76
CA ASN A 205 11.22 1.78 -10.40
C ASN A 205 11.71 0.57 -11.22
N GLY A 206 13.02 0.29 -11.28
CA GLY A 206 13.56 -0.82 -12.05
C GLY A 206 13.29 -0.73 -13.55
N MET A 207 13.28 0.50 -14.09
CA MET A 207 13.03 0.75 -15.51
C MET A 207 14.29 0.56 -16.34
N ASP A 208 14.11 0.20 -17.61
CA ASP A 208 15.20 0.05 -18.56
C ASP A 208 15.67 1.41 -19.04
N THR A 209 16.92 1.78 -18.73
CA THR A 209 17.54 3.04 -19.12
C THR A 209 17.86 3.14 -20.62
N LYS A 210 17.89 2.02 -21.33
CA LYS A 210 18.28 1.94 -22.74
C LYS A 210 17.09 1.93 -23.70
N LYS A 211 15.88 1.74 -23.16
CA LYS A 211 14.65 1.63 -23.95
C LYS A 211 13.74 2.80 -23.65
N LYS A 212 13.51 3.66 -24.64
CA LYS A 212 12.47 4.68 -24.54
C LYS A 212 11.09 4.02 -24.60
N VAL A 213 10.28 4.23 -23.60
CA VAL A 213 8.92 3.70 -23.48
C VAL A 213 7.93 4.85 -23.40
N ASP A 214 6.84 4.79 -24.17
CA ASP A 214 5.70 5.68 -23.98
C ASP A 214 4.83 5.14 -22.84
N TRP A 215 4.99 5.69 -21.65
CA TRP A 215 4.24 5.31 -20.46
C TRP A 215 2.81 5.84 -20.43
N THR A 216 2.43 6.69 -21.37
CA THR A 216 1.03 7.15 -21.52
C THR A 216 0.16 6.11 -22.24
N ASP A 217 0.76 5.20 -23.01
CA ASP A 217 0.08 4.03 -23.55
C ASP A 217 0.03 2.92 -22.48
N LEU A 218 -1.17 2.67 -21.96
CA LEU A 218 -1.39 1.66 -20.91
C LEU A 218 -0.95 0.24 -21.30
N LYS A 219 -0.80 -0.07 -22.58
CA LYS A 219 -0.27 -1.35 -23.08
C LYS A 219 1.20 -1.54 -22.72
N ASN A 220 1.92 -0.45 -22.49
CA ASN A 220 3.32 -0.47 -22.08
C ASN A 220 3.48 -0.67 -20.56
N ASN A 221 2.42 -0.55 -19.78
CA ASN A 221 2.47 -0.72 -18.34
C ASN A 221 2.68 -2.19 -17.98
N TYR A 222 3.75 -2.48 -17.27
CA TYR A 222 4.10 -3.80 -16.79
C TYR A 222 4.80 -3.71 -15.42
N ASP A 223 4.91 -4.84 -14.74
CA ASP A 223 5.63 -4.90 -13.47
C ASP A 223 7.14 -4.86 -13.72
N THR A 224 7.73 -3.67 -13.65
CA THR A 224 9.17 -3.47 -13.80
C THR A 224 9.94 -4.05 -12.62
N LEU A 225 9.35 -4.06 -11.44
CA LEU A 225 10.01 -4.48 -10.20
C LEU A 225 10.24 -6.00 -10.16
N SER A 226 9.36 -6.79 -10.75
CA SER A 226 9.53 -8.26 -10.82
C SER A 226 10.74 -8.68 -11.65
N LYS A 227 11.20 -7.83 -12.55
CA LYS A 227 12.35 -8.08 -13.44
C LYS A 227 13.66 -7.51 -12.88
N ARG A 228 13.61 -6.80 -11.77
CA ARG A 228 14.77 -6.21 -11.15
C ARG A 228 15.71 -7.31 -10.65
N LYS A 229 16.88 -7.41 -11.26
CA LYS A 229 17.94 -8.27 -10.73
C LYS A 229 18.50 -7.62 -9.48
N SER A 230 18.68 -8.39 -8.42
CA SER A 230 19.45 -7.94 -7.27
C SER A 230 20.84 -7.54 -7.74
N LEU A 231 21.28 -6.35 -7.38
CA LEU A 231 22.65 -5.86 -7.61
C LEU A 231 23.59 -6.24 -6.46
N LEU A 232 23.19 -7.27 -5.70
CA LEU A 232 23.96 -7.83 -4.59
C LEU A 232 24.57 -9.16 -4.98
#